data_5632b188327f3c17f12e1ae584af6d9a
#
_entry.id   5632b188327f3c17f12e1ae584af6d9a
#
_cell.length_a   1.000
_cell.length_b   1.000
_cell.length_c   1.000
_cell.angle_alpha   90.00
_cell.angle_beta   90.00
_cell.angle_gamma   90.00
#
_symmetry.space_group_name_H-M   'P 1'
#
loop_
_entity.id
_entity.type
_entity.pdbx_description
1 polymer ?
#
loop_
_entity_poly.entity_id
_entity_poly.type
_entity_poly.pdbx_seq_one_letter_code
_entity_poly.pdbx_strand_id
1 'polypeptide(L)'
;MDNKEATLQLGTQPVGKLLLQYAMPAIVAMMAASLYNIVDSVFIGQRVGPMAISGLAITFPFMNLASAFGAAVGVGASTLISVKLGQKDYKTAENILGNTVSLNLIIGIGFSIVSLLFLNPILRFFGASDATLPYARDYMLIILGGNVFSHMYFGMNAVLRAASKPRQAMYATIFTVAMNTLLDYIFIVEFGWGIQGAAYATILAQVMALIWQLHIFSNKKELLHFQRGTYRLRKSLVRNIIGIGISPFAINACACMVVIFINQQLVRYGSDYDVGAYGIANKVSFVFIMFVMGINQGMQPIVGYNYGAQQLMRMIRVVKLSIVAATAVVFTGWLIGMFAPYYCARAFTKDPTLIRLGMKAIRLSMIMYPVIGSQIVTAFFFQSIGKVKISIFLSLSRQLIFLLPALIVMPMWFGVNGIWYAMPFSDVFAAVIAALMLMDYMRKFKKQYNEIQHERPTDNY
;
A
#
# COMPACT_ATOMS: atom_id res chain seq x y z
N MET A 1 14.27 -18.38 -19.67
CA MET A 1 15.22 -17.93 -18.64
C MET A 1 15.07 -18.84 -17.45
N ASP A 2 16.14 -19.45 -17.00
CA ASP A 2 16.10 -20.31 -15.82
C ASP A 2 15.74 -19.44 -14.60
N ASN A 3 14.83 -19.88 -13.74
CA ASN A 3 14.30 -19.08 -12.63
C ASN A 3 15.38 -18.67 -11.61
N LYS A 4 16.50 -19.41 -11.55
CA LYS A 4 17.70 -19.01 -10.80
C LYS A 4 18.37 -17.79 -11.43
N GLU A 5 18.44 -17.71 -12.75
CA GLU A 5 19.01 -16.54 -13.44
C GLU A 5 18.22 -15.26 -13.16
N ALA A 6 16.89 -15.32 -13.19
CA ALA A 6 16.05 -14.17 -12.88
C ALA A 6 16.29 -13.64 -11.45
N THR A 7 16.51 -14.53 -10.49
CA THR A 7 16.83 -14.14 -9.11
C THR A 7 18.26 -13.60 -8.99
N LEU A 8 19.23 -14.16 -9.70
CA LEU A 8 20.61 -13.64 -9.73
C LEU A 8 20.69 -12.25 -10.36
N GLN A 9 19.80 -11.94 -11.30
CA GLN A 9 19.73 -10.61 -11.91
C GLN A 9 19.49 -9.49 -10.90
N LEU A 10 18.81 -9.76 -9.75
CA LEU A 10 18.65 -8.79 -8.66
C LEU A 10 20.00 -8.30 -8.12
N GLY A 11 21.02 -9.16 -8.15
CA GLY A 11 22.39 -8.86 -7.72
C GLY A 11 23.35 -8.42 -8.81
N THR A 12 23.02 -8.58 -10.10
CA THR A 12 23.98 -8.42 -11.21
C THR A 12 23.59 -7.36 -12.24
N GLN A 13 22.29 -7.21 -12.56
CA GLN A 13 21.83 -6.24 -13.57
C GLN A 13 22.07 -4.79 -13.15
N PRO A 14 22.23 -3.84 -14.11
CA PRO A 14 22.30 -2.41 -13.82
C PRO A 14 21.10 -1.95 -13.00
N VAL A 15 21.37 -1.26 -11.88
CA VAL A 15 20.36 -0.92 -10.87
C VAL A 15 19.19 -0.11 -11.43
N GLY A 16 19.46 0.85 -12.34
CA GLY A 16 18.40 1.68 -12.95
C GLY A 16 17.44 0.85 -13.82
N LYS A 17 17.98 -0.07 -14.64
CA LYS A 17 17.18 -0.98 -15.48
C LYS A 17 16.35 -1.91 -14.61
N LEU A 18 16.96 -2.46 -13.55
CA LEU A 18 16.31 -3.36 -12.62
C LEU A 18 15.17 -2.65 -11.87
N LEU A 19 15.41 -1.44 -11.34
CA LEU A 19 14.38 -0.66 -10.66
C LEU A 19 13.20 -0.39 -11.61
N LEU A 20 13.46 -0.03 -12.86
CA LEU A 20 12.41 0.20 -13.85
C LEU A 20 11.60 -1.07 -14.13
N GLN A 21 12.27 -2.22 -14.28
CA GLN A 21 11.62 -3.52 -14.53
C GLN A 21 10.67 -3.95 -13.39
N TYR A 22 10.94 -3.52 -12.16
CA TYR A 22 10.12 -3.84 -10.99
C TYR A 22 9.11 -2.75 -10.66
N ALA A 23 9.49 -1.48 -10.78
CA ALA A 23 8.62 -0.35 -10.44
C ALA A 23 7.52 -0.14 -11.48
N MET A 24 7.82 -0.24 -12.79
CA MET A 24 6.79 -0.02 -13.82
C MET A 24 5.61 -0.99 -13.73
N PRO A 25 5.81 -2.32 -13.61
CA PRO A 25 4.70 -3.23 -13.37
C PRO A 25 3.92 -2.91 -12.09
N ALA A 26 4.59 -2.52 -11.02
CA ALA A 26 3.93 -2.16 -9.76
C ALA A 26 3.10 -0.88 -9.89
N ILE A 27 3.61 0.15 -10.56
CA ILE A 27 2.88 1.40 -10.85
C ILE A 27 1.64 1.10 -11.67
N VAL A 28 1.76 0.34 -12.77
CA VAL A 28 0.62 -0.03 -13.61
C VAL A 28 -0.43 -0.80 -12.81
N ALA A 29 -0.01 -1.73 -11.96
CA ALA A 29 -0.92 -2.48 -11.09
C ALA A 29 -1.65 -1.56 -10.09
N MET A 30 -0.94 -0.61 -9.47
CA MET A 30 -1.55 0.34 -8.53
C MET A 30 -2.54 1.28 -9.22
N MET A 31 -2.24 1.75 -10.43
CA MET A 31 -3.16 2.57 -11.22
C MET A 31 -4.40 1.78 -11.64
N ALA A 32 -4.24 0.55 -12.11
CA ALA A 32 -5.35 -0.33 -12.47
C ALA A 32 -6.27 -0.58 -11.26
N ALA A 33 -5.69 -0.88 -10.09
CA ALA A 33 -6.45 -1.06 -8.85
C ALA A 33 -7.21 0.20 -8.42
N SER A 34 -6.68 1.40 -8.70
CA SER A 34 -7.38 2.65 -8.41
C SER A 34 -8.57 2.88 -9.35
N LEU A 35 -8.41 2.55 -10.64
CA LEU A 35 -9.50 2.64 -11.64
C LEU A 35 -10.66 1.69 -11.31
N TYR A 36 -10.35 0.49 -10.84
CA TYR A 36 -11.34 -0.49 -10.44
C TYR A 36 -12.33 0.06 -9.40
N ASN A 37 -11.83 0.70 -8.33
CA ASN A 37 -12.70 1.28 -7.30
C ASN A 37 -13.66 2.36 -7.85
N ILE A 38 -13.22 3.09 -8.89
CA ILE A 38 -14.05 4.09 -9.56
C ILE A 38 -15.14 3.41 -10.40
N VAL A 39 -14.77 2.40 -11.18
CA VAL A 39 -15.68 1.67 -12.06
C VAL A 39 -16.78 0.98 -11.25
N ASP A 40 -16.41 0.28 -10.18
CA ASP A 40 -17.34 -0.40 -9.26
C ASP A 40 -18.35 0.61 -8.67
N SER A 41 -17.87 1.76 -8.19
CA SER A 41 -18.74 2.84 -7.68
C SER A 41 -19.67 3.40 -8.74
N VAL A 42 -19.26 3.48 -10.01
CA VAL A 42 -20.09 3.94 -11.12
C VAL A 42 -21.22 2.95 -11.42
N PHE A 43 -20.94 1.64 -11.49
CA PHE A 43 -21.97 0.62 -11.70
C PHE A 43 -23.00 0.63 -10.57
N ILE A 44 -22.55 0.64 -9.30
CA ILE A 44 -23.47 0.68 -8.15
C ILE A 44 -24.32 1.96 -8.18
N GLY A 45 -23.70 3.10 -8.45
CA GLY A 45 -24.39 4.38 -8.44
C GLY A 45 -25.46 4.53 -9.52
N GLN A 46 -25.14 4.08 -10.73
CA GLN A 46 -26.06 4.23 -11.86
C GLN A 46 -27.18 3.19 -11.88
N ARG A 47 -26.96 2.00 -11.33
CA ARG A 47 -27.89 0.89 -11.43
C ARG A 47 -28.61 0.53 -10.14
N VAL A 48 -27.98 0.73 -8.99
CA VAL A 48 -28.58 0.38 -7.69
C VAL A 48 -29.14 1.61 -6.98
N GLY A 49 -28.45 2.75 -7.08
CA GLY A 49 -28.96 4.03 -6.58
C GLY A 49 -28.11 4.65 -5.46
N PRO A 50 -28.50 5.87 -5.00
CA PRO A 50 -27.68 6.67 -4.11
C PRO A 50 -27.51 6.07 -2.69
N MET A 51 -28.52 5.34 -2.19
CA MET A 51 -28.41 4.68 -0.87
C MET A 51 -27.39 3.54 -0.88
N ALA A 52 -27.25 2.82 -2.01
CA ALA A 52 -26.24 1.79 -2.17
C ALA A 52 -24.83 2.37 -2.23
N ILE A 53 -24.63 3.51 -2.93
CA ILE A 53 -23.34 4.23 -2.90
C ILE A 53 -23.00 4.67 -1.49
N SER A 54 -23.94 5.21 -0.75
CA SER A 54 -23.74 5.63 0.63
C SER A 54 -23.39 4.43 1.51
N GLY A 55 -24.07 3.31 1.33
CA GLY A 55 -23.73 2.04 1.99
C GLY A 55 -22.30 1.58 1.67
N LEU A 56 -21.91 1.60 0.39
CA LEU A 56 -20.56 1.26 -0.04
C LEU A 56 -19.50 2.20 0.57
N ALA A 57 -19.77 3.51 0.59
CA ALA A 57 -18.85 4.49 1.16
C ALA A 57 -18.56 4.25 2.65
N ILE A 58 -19.58 3.80 3.41
CA ILE A 58 -19.45 3.44 4.82
C ILE A 58 -18.58 2.19 5.01
N THR A 59 -18.65 1.23 4.07
CA THR A 59 -17.86 -0.01 4.16
C THR A 59 -16.39 0.20 3.79
N PHE A 60 -16.06 1.25 3.03
CA PHE A 60 -14.74 1.47 2.48
C PHE A 60 -13.59 1.52 3.52
N PRO A 61 -13.69 2.25 4.67
CA PRO A 61 -12.66 2.22 5.69
C PRO A 61 -12.47 0.84 6.31
N PHE A 62 -13.56 0.11 6.51
CA PHE A 62 -13.50 -1.25 7.05
C PHE A 62 -12.89 -2.25 6.07
N MET A 63 -13.20 -2.14 4.76
CA MET A 63 -12.55 -2.94 3.71
C MET A 63 -11.06 -2.66 3.63
N ASN A 64 -10.64 -1.40 3.74
CA ASN A 64 -9.22 -1.04 3.78
C ASN A 64 -8.50 -1.67 4.98
N LEU A 65 -9.15 -1.67 6.15
CA LEU A 65 -8.62 -2.34 7.33
C LEU A 65 -8.51 -3.86 7.13
N ALA A 66 -9.55 -4.50 6.57
CA ALA A 66 -9.53 -5.92 6.23
C ALA A 66 -8.39 -6.26 5.26
N SER A 67 -8.24 -5.48 4.19
CA SER A 67 -7.17 -5.66 3.20
C SER A 67 -5.78 -5.47 3.81
N ALA A 68 -5.65 -4.57 4.81
CA ALA A 68 -4.39 -4.32 5.49
C ALA A 68 -3.88 -5.55 6.26
N PHE A 69 -4.75 -6.41 6.80
CA PHE A 69 -4.33 -7.67 7.42
C PHE A 69 -3.71 -8.65 6.41
N GLY A 70 -4.34 -8.85 5.25
CA GLY A 70 -3.80 -9.69 4.19
C GLY A 70 -2.50 -9.14 3.61
N ALA A 71 -2.46 -7.83 3.37
CA ALA A 71 -1.26 -7.14 2.90
C ALA A 71 -0.11 -7.22 3.92
N ALA A 72 -0.39 -7.16 5.22
CA ALA A 72 0.62 -7.27 6.27
C ALA A 72 1.38 -8.60 6.20
N VAL A 73 0.65 -9.72 6.10
CA VAL A 73 1.28 -11.04 5.96
C VAL A 73 2.10 -11.10 4.67
N GLY A 74 1.54 -10.60 3.56
CA GLY A 74 2.20 -10.59 2.25
C GLY A 74 3.49 -9.76 2.24
N VAL A 75 3.46 -8.56 2.80
CA VAL A 75 4.64 -7.66 2.88
C VAL A 75 5.71 -8.24 3.80
N GLY A 76 5.31 -8.78 4.96
CA GLY A 76 6.22 -9.43 5.88
C GLY A 76 6.95 -10.61 5.25
N ALA A 77 6.19 -11.48 4.58
CA ALA A 77 6.72 -12.63 3.88
C ALA A 77 7.62 -12.24 2.70
N SER A 78 7.18 -11.30 1.85
CA SER A 78 7.93 -10.85 0.68
C SER A 78 9.28 -10.23 1.05
N THR A 79 9.32 -9.46 2.14
CA THR A 79 10.57 -8.89 2.66
C THR A 79 11.55 -10.01 3.10
N LEU A 80 11.07 -10.95 3.91
CA LEU A 80 11.90 -12.07 4.37
C LEU A 80 12.37 -12.98 3.22
N ILE A 81 11.48 -13.30 2.29
CA ILE A 81 11.83 -14.09 1.09
C ILE A 81 12.94 -13.38 0.31
N SER A 82 12.81 -12.08 0.04
CA SER A 82 13.81 -11.33 -0.72
C SER A 82 15.19 -11.38 -0.04
N VAL A 83 15.24 -11.19 1.29
CA VAL A 83 16.50 -11.30 2.07
C VAL A 83 17.06 -12.71 2.02
N LYS A 84 16.22 -13.75 2.19
CA LYS A 84 16.64 -15.15 2.16
C LYS A 84 17.15 -15.60 0.78
N LEU A 85 16.52 -15.11 -0.29
CA LEU A 85 17.01 -15.33 -1.66
C LEU A 85 18.39 -14.70 -1.88
N GLY A 86 18.63 -13.49 -1.33
CA GLY A 86 19.95 -12.86 -1.35
C GLY A 86 21.00 -13.64 -0.57
N GLN A 87 20.62 -14.28 0.53
CA GLN A 87 21.45 -15.19 1.33
C GLN A 87 21.63 -16.57 0.68
N LYS A 88 20.97 -16.84 -0.46
CA LYS A 88 20.89 -18.17 -1.11
C LYS A 88 20.26 -19.26 -0.22
N ASP A 89 19.50 -18.86 0.81
CA ASP A 89 18.77 -19.76 1.72
C ASP A 89 17.38 -20.08 1.15
N TYR A 90 17.37 -20.85 0.06
CA TYR A 90 16.12 -21.19 -0.67
C TYR A 90 15.17 -22.01 0.17
N LYS A 91 15.69 -22.91 1.01
CA LYS A 91 14.87 -23.76 1.88
C LYS A 91 14.05 -22.94 2.89
N THR A 92 14.67 -21.93 3.49
CA THR A 92 13.93 -21.02 4.39
C THR A 92 12.95 -20.15 3.61
N ALA A 93 13.30 -19.71 2.40
CA ALA A 93 12.39 -18.95 1.54
C ALA A 93 11.12 -19.75 1.18
N GLU A 94 11.23 -21.03 0.86
CA GLU A 94 10.10 -21.94 0.62
C GLU A 94 9.26 -22.17 1.90
N ASN A 95 9.90 -22.31 3.05
CA ASN A 95 9.17 -22.39 4.34
C ASN A 95 8.38 -21.10 4.62
N ILE A 96 8.92 -19.93 4.27
CA ILE A 96 8.20 -18.65 4.40
C ILE A 96 7.00 -18.64 3.46
N LEU A 97 7.15 -19.09 2.21
CA LEU A 97 6.03 -19.20 1.26
C LEU A 97 4.88 -20.07 1.83
N GLY A 98 5.19 -21.28 2.31
CA GLY A 98 4.18 -22.17 2.92
C GLY A 98 3.56 -21.57 4.18
N ASN A 99 4.35 -20.97 5.07
CA ASN A 99 3.84 -20.27 6.25
C ASN A 99 2.96 -19.08 5.91
N THR A 100 3.22 -18.38 4.79
CA THR A 100 2.38 -17.27 4.30
C THR A 100 0.99 -17.75 3.95
N VAL A 101 0.87 -18.91 3.26
CA VAL A 101 -0.42 -19.52 2.95
C VAL A 101 -1.19 -19.83 4.24
N SER A 102 -0.55 -20.53 5.18
CA SER A 102 -1.20 -20.91 6.45
C SER A 102 -1.60 -19.69 7.28
N LEU A 103 -0.76 -18.66 7.35
CA LEU A 103 -1.06 -17.44 8.08
C LEU A 103 -2.21 -16.65 7.45
N ASN A 104 -2.23 -16.47 6.13
CA ASN A 104 -3.33 -15.80 5.46
C ASN A 104 -4.66 -16.54 5.65
N LEU A 105 -4.62 -17.88 5.66
CA LEU A 105 -5.80 -18.71 5.93
C LEU A 105 -6.31 -18.46 7.35
N ILE A 106 -5.44 -18.58 8.35
CA ILE A 106 -5.82 -18.45 9.78
C ILE A 106 -6.30 -17.01 10.08
N ILE A 107 -5.54 -16.00 9.65
CA ILE A 107 -5.88 -14.59 9.89
C ILE A 107 -7.15 -14.23 9.11
N GLY A 108 -7.27 -14.67 7.85
CA GLY A 108 -8.45 -14.43 7.03
C GLY A 108 -9.71 -15.04 7.62
N ILE A 109 -9.68 -16.30 8.04
CA ILE A 109 -10.81 -16.98 8.71
C ILE A 109 -11.12 -16.30 10.04
N GLY A 110 -10.12 -16.07 10.88
CA GLY A 110 -10.30 -15.44 12.19
C GLY A 110 -10.90 -14.04 12.07
N PHE A 111 -10.38 -13.21 11.16
CA PHE A 111 -10.92 -11.88 10.89
C PHE A 111 -12.36 -11.94 10.38
N SER A 112 -12.65 -12.86 9.44
CA SER A 112 -14.01 -13.04 8.90
C SER A 112 -15.00 -13.43 9.99
N ILE A 113 -14.67 -14.42 10.83
CA ILE A 113 -15.57 -14.87 11.91
C ILE A 113 -15.85 -13.73 12.89
N VAL A 114 -14.81 -13.07 13.40
CA VAL A 114 -14.97 -11.95 14.35
C VAL A 114 -15.77 -10.81 13.72
N SER A 115 -15.46 -10.44 12.48
CA SER A 115 -16.15 -9.36 11.79
C SER A 115 -17.61 -9.67 11.48
N LEU A 116 -17.94 -10.93 11.12
CA LEU A 116 -19.33 -11.35 10.87
C LEU A 116 -20.16 -11.38 12.15
N LEU A 117 -19.57 -11.81 13.28
CA LEU A 117 -20.26 -11.81 14.58
C LEU A 117 -20.63 -10.40 15.04
N PHE A 118 -19.79 -9.40 14.75
CA PHE A 118 -19.98 -8.02 15.17
C PHE A 118 -20.31 -7.08 14.00
N LEU A 119 -20.82 -7.59 12.88
CA LEU A 119 -20.98 -6.82 11.65
C LEU A 119 -21.83 -5.58 11.82
N ASN A 120 -23.03 -5.68 12.40
CA ASN A 120 -23.93 -4.54 12.59
C ASN A 120 -23.32 -3.46 13.51
N PRO A 121 -22.77 -3.78 14.71
CA PRO A 121 -22.05 -2.82 15.52
C PRO A 121 -20.89 -2.15 14.79
N ILE A 122 -20.11 -2.89 14.03
CA ILE A 122 -18.99 -2.35 13.25
C ILE A 122 -19.51 -1.36 12.21
N LEU A 123 -20.51 -1.72 11.41
CA LEU A 123 -21.06 -0.83 10.38
C LEU A 123 -21.67 0.44 10.99
N ARG A 124 -22.36 0.33 12.12
CA ARG A 124 -22.87 1.49 12.85
C ARG A 124 -21.75 2.39 13.39
N PHE A 125 -20.66 1.80 13.89
CA PHE A 125 -19.48 2.55 14.31
C PHE A 125 -18.86 3.35 13.16
N PHE A 126 -18.88 2.79 11.93
CA PHE A 126 -18.41 3.50 10.73
C PHE A 126 -19.46 4.48 10.14
N GLY A 127 -20.61 4.64 10.77
CA GLY A 127 -21.59 5.66 10.42
C GLY A 127 -22.81 5.16 9.64
N ALA A 128 -23.10 3.85 9.65
CA ALA A 128 -24.30 3.32 9.01
C ALA A 128 -25.57 3.78 9.73
N SER A 129 -26.46 4.46 8.99
CA SER A 129 -27.83 4.79 9.42
C SER A 129 -28.77 3.59 9.16
N ASP A 130 -30.00 3.66 9.69
CA ASP A 130 -31.00 2.62 9.45
C ASP A 130 -31.34 2.46 7.94
N ALA A 131 -31.19 3.54 7.17
CA ALA A 131 -31.41 3.53 5.71
C ALA A 131 -30.25 2.90 4.93
N THR A 132 -29.01 3.07 5.35
CA THR A 132 -27.81 2.60 4.65
C THR A 132 -27.32 1.24 5.16
N LEU A 133 -27.66 0.87 6.38
CA LEU A 133 -27.23 -0.38 7.02
C LEU A 133 -27.57 -1.64 6.20
N PRO A 134 -28.75 -1.81 5.60
CA PRO A 134 -29.06 -2.99 4.81
C PRO A 134 -28.09 -3.17 3.63
N TYR A 135 -27.82 -2.10 2.88
CA TYR A 135 -26.90 -2.12 1.73
C TYR A 135 -25.45 -2.42 2.17
N ALA A 136 -24.99 -1.75 3.21
CA ALA A 136 -23.65 -1.98 3.77
C ALA A 136 -23.49 -3.41 4.29
N ARG A 137 -24.52 -3.95 4.95
CA ARG A 137 -24.54 -5.31 5.49
C ARG A 137 -24.51 -6.35 4.38
N ASP A 138 -25.39 -6.22 3.39
CA ASP A 138 -25.50 -7.15 2.26
C ASP A 138 -24.17 -7.25 1.50
N TYR A 139 -23.53 -6.13 1.26
CA TYR A 139 -22.21 -6.08 0.66
C TYR A 139 -21.14 -6.75 1.51
N MET A 140 -21.07 -6.37 2.79
CA MET A 140 -20.02 -6.86 3.69
C MET A 140 -20.16 -8.33 4.08
N LEU A 141 -21.36 -8.88 4.12
CA LEU A 141 -21.56 -10.32 4.34
C LEU A 141 -20.82 -11.16 3.28
N ILE A 142 -20.91 -10.77 2.02
CA ILE A 142 -20.27 -11.46 0.90
C ILE A 142 -18.76 -11.21 0.93
N ILE A 143 -18.34 -9.96 1.10
CA ILE A 143 -16.91 -9.60 1.17
C ILE A 143 -16.21 -10.34 2.31
N LEU A 144 -16.79 -10.35 3.52
CA LEU A 144 -16.21 -11.03 4.67
C LEU A 144 -16.26 -12.56 4.51
N GLY A 145 -17.30 -13.10 3.89
CA GLY A 145 -17.38 -14.52 3.54
C GLY A 145 -16.25 -14.95 2.60
N GLY A 146 -15.87 -14.10 1.65
CA GLY A 146 -14.78 -14.31 0.70
C GLY A 146 -13.41 -13.76 1.13
N ASN A 147 -13.31 -13.12 2.30
CA ASN A 147 -12.13 -12.37 2.71
C ASN A 147 -10.85 -13.23 2.82
N VAL A 148 -10.97 -14.50 3.11
CA VAL A 148 -9.85 -15.46 3.10
C VAL A 148 -9.16 -15.50 1.74
N PHE A 149 -9.93 -15.50 0.66
CA PHE A 149 -9.40 -15.49 -0.70
C PHE A 149 -8.73 -14.15 -1.03
N SER A 150 -9.33 -13.04 -0.56
CA SER A 150 -8.75 -11.71 -0.70
C SER A 150 -7.39 -11.61 0.00
N HIS A 151 -7.28 -12.06 1.25
CA HIS A 151 -6.03 -12.08 1.99
C HIS A 151 -4.96 -12.92 1.28
N MET A 152 -5.35 -14.10 0.81
CA MET A 152 -4.46 -14.99 0.08
C MET A 152 -3.99 -14.33 -1.23
N TYR A 153 -4.91 -13.73 -2.00
CA TYR A 153 -4.61 -13.01 -3.24
C TYR A 153 -3.58 -11.89 -3.02
N PHE A 154 -3.80 -11.02 -2.04
CA PHE A 154 -2.85 -9.93 -1.73
C PHE A 154 -1.50 -10.46 -1.23
N GLY A 155 -1.53 -11.49 -0.39
CA GLY A 155 -0.34 -12.16 0.11
C GLY A 155 0.50 -12.76 -1.02
N MET A 156 -0.12 -13.54 -1.89
CA MET A 156 0.57 -14.19 -3.03
C MET A 156 1.07 -13.16 -4.05
N ASN A 157 0.34 -12.06 -4.27
CA ASN A 157 0.78 -10.97 -5.14
C ASN A 157 2.09 -10.33 -4.64
N ALA A 158 2.22 -10.10 -3.33
CA ALA A 158 3.46 -9.59 -2.72
C ALA A 158 4.61 -10.61 -2.85
N VAL A 159 4.33 -11.89 -2.63
CA VAL A 159 5.34 -12.97 -2.76
C VAL A 159 5.80 -13.14 -4.22
N LEU A 160 4.93 -12.97 -5.22
CA LEU A 160 5.33 -13.01 -6.64
C LEU A 160 6.42 -11.96 -6.95
N ARG A 161 6.28 -10.75 -6.42
CA ARG A 161 7.30 -9.69 -6.59
C ARG A 161 8.63 -10.09 -5.94
N ALA A 162 8.60 -10.68 -4.75
CA ALA A 162 9.79 -11.17 -4.05
C ALA A 162 10.43 -12.37 -4.78
N ALA A 163 9.60 -13.21 -5.40
CA ALA A 163 10.04 -14.35 -6.22
C ALA A 163 10.55 -13.96 -7.62
N SER A 164 10.92 -12.70 -7.83
CA SER A 164 11.44 -12.17 -9.11
C SER A 164 10.43 -12.20 -10.27
N LYS A 165 9.14 -12.15 -9.96
CA LYS A 165 8.02 -12.21 -10.92
C LYS A 165 7.12 -10.95 -10.90
N PRO A 166 7.68 -9.72 -11.01
CA PRO A 166 6.87 -8.49 -10.89
C PRO A 166 5.85 -8.35 -12.03
N ARG A 167 6.14 -8.82 -13.23
CA ARG A 167 5.19 -8.81 -14.35
C ARG A 167 4.00 -9.73 -14.10
N GLN A 168 4.22 -10.90 -13.52
CA GLN A 168 3.13 -11.83 -13.19
C GLN A 168 2.24 -11.24 -12.07
N ALA A 169 2.82 -10.57 -11.07
CA ALA A 169 2.07 -9.84 -10.07
C ALA A 169 1.20 -8.73 -10.69
N MET A 170 1.72 -7.98 -11.67
CA MET A 170 0.96 -6.99 -12.44
C MET A 170 -0.17 -7.63 -13.24
N TYR A 171 0.11 -8.70 -13.99
CA TYR A 171 -0.91 -9.39 -14.78
C TYR A 171 -2.04 -9.95 -13.90
N ALA A 172 -1.72 -10.48 -12.72
CA ALA A 172 -2.73 -10.90 -11.76
C ALA A 172 -3.65 -9.75 -11.35
N THR A 173 -3.09 -8.56 -11.09
CA THR A 173 -3.88 -7.38 -10.74
C THR A 173 -4.72 -6.88 -11.91
N ILE A 174 -4.16 -6.75 -13.11
CA ILE A 174 -4.89 -6.33 -14.32
C ILE A 174 -6.02 -7.31 -14.63
N PHE A 175 -5.75 -8.61 -14.56
CA PHE A 175 -6.75 -9.65 -14.74
C PHE A 175 -7.89 -9.53 -13.73
N THR A 176 -7.56 -9.31 -12.44
CA THR A 176 -8.59 -9.11 -11.41
C THR A 176 -9.47 -7.89 -11.72
N VAL A 177 -8.88 -6.78 -12.13
CA VAL A 177 -9.61 -5.56 -12.49
C VAL A 177 -10.52 -5.79 -13.70
N ALA A 178 -10.00 -6.39 -14.76
CA ALA A 178 -10.77 -6.69 -15.97
C ALA A 178 -11.93 -7.65 -15.71
N MET A 179 -11.66 -8.74 -14.97
CA MET A 179 -12.68 -9.73 -14.61
C MET A 179 -13.73 -9.16 -13.66
N ASN A 180 -13.31 -8.34 -12.68
CA ASN A 180 -14.27 -7.68 -11.80
C ASN A 180 -15.19 -6.75 -12.60
N THR A 181 -14.68 -5.89 -13.49
CA THR A 181 -15.48 -5.00 -14.32
C THR A 181 -16.46 -5.79 -15.21
N LEU A 182 -16.04 -6.92 -15.78
CA LEU A 182 -16.91 -7.79 -16.57
C LEU A 182 -18.00 -8.43 -15.69
N LEU A 183 -17.64 -8.94 -14.52
CA LEU A 183 -18.57 -9.57 -13.60
C LEU A 183 -19.54 -8.56 -12.98
N ASP A 184 -19.09 -7.31 -12.72
CA ASP A 184 -19.97 -6.22 -12.30
C ASP A 184 -21.06 -5.97 -13.33
N TYR A 185 -20.70 -5.89 -14.60
CA TYR A 185 -21.69 -5.76 -15.68
C TYR A 185 -22.69 -6.93 -15.66
N ILE A 186 -22.22 -8.16 -15.59
CA ILE A 186 -23.07 -9.36 -15.61
C ILE A 186 -23.98 -9.40 -14.36
N PHE A 187 -23.43 -9.23 -13.16
CA PHE A 187 -24.21 -9.43 -11.93
C PHE A 187 -25.07 -8.23 -11.57
N ILE A 188 -24.62 -7.00 -11.84
CA ILE A 188 -25.39 -5.79 -11.50
C ILE A 188 -26.37 -5.46 -12.61
N VAL A 189 -25.95 -5.54 -13.89
CA VAL A 189 -26.77 -5.06 -15.01
C VAL A 189 -27.67 -6.17 -15.57
N GLU A 190 -27.10 -7.34 -15.89
CA GLU A 190 -27.85 -8.43 -16.51
C GLU A 190 -28.69 -9.21 -15.49
N PHE A 191 -28.12 -9.56 -14.34
CA PHE A 191 -28.82 -10.35 -13.32
C PHE A 191 -29.58 -9.49 -12.30
N GLY A 192 -29.28 -8.19 -12.20
CA GLY A 192 -29.97 -7.29 -11.28
C GLY A 192 -29.70 -7.56 -9.79
N TRP A 193 -28.57 -8.18 -9.45
CA TRP A 193 -28.24 -8.52 -8.04
C TRP A 193 -27.83 -7.30 -7.19
N GLY A 194 -27.86 -6.09 -7.75
CA GLY A 194 -27.60 -4.86 -7.03
C GLY A 194 -26.22 -4.84 -6.36
N ILE A 195 -26.13 -4.36 -5.12
CA ILE A 195 -24.87 -4.23 -4.37
C ILE A 195 -24.22 -5.59 -4.04
N GLN A 196 -25.04 -6.63 -3.89
CA GLN A 196 -24.55 -8.00 -3.69
C GLN A 196 -23.77 -8.48 -4.93
N GLY A 197 -24.25 -8.11 -6.14
CA GLY A 197 -23.57 -8.42 -7.39
C GLY A 197 -22.15 -7.88 -7.44
N ALA A 198 -21.93 -6.64 -7.01
CA ALA A 198 -20.60 -6.04 -6.91
C ALA A 198 -19.69 -6.80 -5.94
N ALA A 199 -20.22 -7.22 -4.79
CA ALA A 199 -19.46 -8.00 -3.82
C ALA A 199 -19.04 -9.37 -4.37
N TYR A 200 -19.95 -10.09 -5.04
CA TYR A 200 -19.63 -11.36 -5.69
C TYR A 200 -18.61 -11.18 -6.82
N ALA A 201 -18.75 -10.14 -7.65
CA ALA A 201 -17.81 -9.83 -8.71
C ALA A 201 -16.39 -9.63 -8.18
N THR A 202 -16.26 -8.87 -7.10
CA THR A 202 -14.98 -8.62 -6.42
C THR A 202 -14.33 -9.92 -5.94
N ILE A 203 -15.05 -10.74 -5.19
CA ILE A 203 -14.51 -11.99 -4.63
C ILE A 203 -14.18 -12.98 -5.74
N LEU A 204 -15.06 -13.17 -6.72
CA LEU A 204 -14.82 -14.14 -7.81
C LEU A 204 -13.62 -13.73 -8.67
N ALA A 205 -13.46 -12.45 -8.99
CA ALA A 205 -12.31 -11.96 -9.74
C ALA A 205 -10.99 -12.24 -8.98
N GLN A 206 -10.98 -12.03 -7.66
CA GLN A 206 -9.82 -12.32 -6.80
C GLN A 206 -9.55 -13.83 -6.69
N VAL A 207 -10.59 -14.65 -6.59
CA VAL A 207 -10.46 -16.12 -6.56
C VAL A 207 -9.83 -16.64 -7.86
N MET A 208 -10.30 -16.16 -9.01
CA MET A 208 -9.75 -16.56 -10.31
C MET A 208 -8.26 -16.17 -10.43
N ALA A 209 -7.90 -14.97 -10.04
CA ALA A 209 -6.50 -14.53 -10.03
C ALA A 209 -5.67 -15.31 -9.01
N LEU A 210 -6.23 -15.63 -7.84
CA LEU A 210 -5.57 -16.45 -6.83
C LEU A 210 -5.27 -17.86 -7.34
N ILE A 211 -6.21 -18.51 -8.02
CA ILE A 211 -6.00 -19.84 -8.62
C ILE A 211 -4.79 -19.80 -9.56
N TRP A 212 -4.69 -18.77 -10.39
CA TRP A 212 -3.55 -18.59 -11.27
C TRP A 212 -2.24 -18.36 -10.50
N GLN A 213 -2.24 -17.52 -9.45
CA GLN A 213 -1.07 -17.30 -8.61
C GLN A 213 -0.61 -18.59 -7.90
N LEU A 214 -1.54 -19.39 -7.37
CA LEU A 214 -1.24 -20.67 -6.74
C LEU A 214 -0.70 -21.68 -7.75
N HIS A 215 -1.22 -21.69 -8.99
CA HIS A 215 -0.70 -22.53 -10.07
C HIS A 215 0.76 -22.23 -10.39
N ILE A 216 1.16 -20.94 -10.40
CA ILE A 216 2.56 -20.54 -10.59
C ILE A 216 3.46 -21.19 -9.53
N PHE A 217 3.08 -21.10 -8.25
CA PHE A 217 3.88 -21.66 -7.15
C PHE A 217 3.74 -23.19 -7.02
N SER A 218 2.81 -23.81 -7.70
CA SER A 218 2.68 -25.28 -7.76
C SER A 218 3.66 -25.93 -8.73
N ASN A 219 4.25 -25.15 -9.64
CA ASN A 219 5.21 -25.65 -10.61
C ASN A 219 6.57 -25.91 -9.95
N LYS A 220 6.96 -27.18 -9.86
CA LYS A 220 8.22 -27.62 -9.26
C LYS A 220 9.50 -27.12 -9.99
N LYS A 221 9.37 -26.60 -11.22
CA LYS A 221 10.49 -25.98 -11.95
C LYS A 221 10.78 -24.57 -11.44
N GLU A 222 9.89 -23.98 -10.64
CA GLU A 222 10.09 -22.68 -10.07
C GLU A 222 11.08 -22.75 -8.89
N LEU A 223 11.89 -21.68 -8.72
CA LEU A 223 12.84 -21.58 -7.62
C LEU A 223 12.16 -21.64 -6.26
N LEU A 224 11.00 -20.96 -6.16
CA LEU A 224 10.11 -21.02 -5.00
C LEU A 224 8.83 -21.75 -5.41
N HIS A 225 8.59 -22.89 -4.82
CA HIS A 225 7.40 -23.69 -5.06
C HIS A 225 6.86 -24.32 -3.77
N PHE A 226 5.61 -24.73 -3.81
CA PHE A 226 5.00 -25.39 -2.68
C PHE A 226 5.60 -26.80 -2.47
N GLN A 227 6.05 -27.06 -1.23
CA GLN A 227 6.55 -28.36 -0.82
C GLN A 227 5.75 -28.90 0.36
N ARG A 228 5.62 -30.22 0.45
CA ARG A 228 5.01 -30.87 1.61
C ARG A 228 5.82 -30.53 2.87
N GLY A 229 5.11 -30.12 3.96
CA GLY A 229 5.73 -29.76 5.25
C GLY A 229 6.07 -28.28 5.44
N THR A 230 6.07 -27.46 4.39
CA THR A 230 6.33 -26.00 4.50
C THR A 230 5.15 -25.23 5.11
N TYR A 231 3.95 -25.81 5.07
CA TYR A 231 2.72 -25.22 5.65
C TYR A 231 2.69 -25.25 7.17
N ARG A 232 3.53 -26.08 7.81
CA ARG A 232 3.61 -26.15 9.27
C ARG A 232 4.16 -24.83 9.79
N LEU A 233 3.37 -24.14 10.62
CA LEU A 233 3.74 -22.85 11.20
C LEU A 233 4.97 -23.00 12.09
N ARG A 234 6.01 -22.22 11.79
CA ARG A 234 7.22 -22.13 12.61
C ARG A 234 7.19 -20.82 13.38
N LYS A 235 7.14 -20.87 14.71
CA LYS A 235 7.02 -19.71 15.59
C LYS A 235 7.98 -18.57 15.25
N SER A 236 9.22 -18.90 14.91
CA SER A 236 10.24 -17.91 14.50
C SER A 236 9.85 -17.19 13.20
N LEU A 237 9.42 -17.93 12.17
CA LEU A 237 9.01 -17.36 10.89
C LEU A 237 7.74 -16.53 11.04
N VAL A 238 6.74 -17.06 11.75
CA VAL A 238 5.47 -16.36 12.05
C VAL A 238 5.75 -15.03 12.75
N ARG A 239 6.58 -15.02 13.80
CA ARG A 239 6.95 -13.80 14.52
C ARG A 239 7.60 -12.77 13.61
N ASN A 240 8.50 -13.20 12.72
CA ASN A 240 9.20 -12.30 11.81
C ASN A 240 8.27 -11.77 10.71
N ILE A 241 7.42 -12.61 10.11
CA ILE A 241 6.43 -12.22 9.10
C ILE A 241 5.48 -11.17 9.68
N ILE A 242 4.85 -11.49 10.81
CA ILE A 242 3.91 -10.57 11.47
C ILE A 242 4.64 -9.32 11.95
N GLY A 243 5.83 -9.47 12.53
CA GLY A 243 6.64 -8.35 13.00
C GLY A 243 6.89 -7.31 11.91
N ILE A 244 7.27 -7.73 10.69
CA ILE A 244 7.47 -6.83 9.55
C ILE A 244 6.11 -6.31 9.04
N GLY A 245 5.11 -7.16 8.99
CA GLY A 245 3.77 -6.83 8.50
C GLY A 245 3.00 -5.83 9.38
N ILE A 246 3.34 -5.69 10.65
CA ILE A 246 2.75 -4.66 11.52
C ILE A 246 3.01 -3.24 10.98
N SER A 247 4.14 -3.01 10.30
CA SER A 247 4.46 -1.67 9.77
C SER A 247 3.41 -1.17 8.77
N PRO A 248 3.13 -1.83 7.63
CA PRO A 248 2.12 -1.38 6.68
C PRO A 248 0.70 -1.40 7.26
N PHE A 249 0.39 -2.32 8.17
CA PHE A 249 -0.89 -2.32 8.87
C PHE A 249 -1.06 -1.05 9.71
N ALA A 250 -0.09 -0.72 10.56
CA ALA A 250 -0.13 0.47 11.41
C ALA A 250 -0.22 1.76 10.59
N ILE A 251 0.48 1.84 9.45
CA ILE A 251 0.41 2.98 8.53
C ILE A 251 -1.03 3.17 8.01
N ASN A 252 -1.66 2.11 7.52
CA ASN A 252 -3.02 2.19 6.98
C ASN A 252 -4.06 2.52 8.06
N ALA A 253 -3.98 1.87 9.23
CA ALA A 253 -4.88 2.14 10.35
C ALA A 253 -4.76 3.59 10.81
N CYS A 254 -3.53 4.10 10.95
CA CYS A 254 -3.29 5.47 11.36
C CYS A 254 -3.77 6.48 10.30
N ALA A 255 -3.57 6.20 9.01
CA ALA A 255 -4.05 7.06 7.93
C ALA A 255 -5.58 7.22 7.97
N CYS A 256 -6.32 6.13 8.20
CA CYS A 256 -7.78 6.19 8.36
C CYS A 256 -8.19 7.08 9.54
N MET A 257 -7.55 6.91 10.71
CA MET A 257 -7.83 7.72 11.90
C MET A 257 -7.55 9.21 11.66
N VAL A 258 -6.44 9.53 11.01
CA VAL A 258 -6.05 10.91 10.70
C VAL A 258 -7.05 11.58 9.76
N VAL A 259 -7.53 10.89 8.73
CA VAL A 259 -8.56 11.45 7.83
C VAL A 259 -9.85 11.77 8.57
N ILE A 260 -10.30 10.88 9.46
CA ILE A 260 -11.48 11.12 10.30
C ILE A 260 -11.26 12.36 11.16
N PHE A 261 -10.10 12.48 11.80
CA PHE A 261 -9.77 13.59 12.66
C PHE A 261 -9.68 14.92 11.91
N ILE A 262 -9.06 14.95 10.72
CA ILE A 262 -9.03 16.14 9.86
C ILE A 262 -10.45 16.57 9.49
N ASN A 263 -11.32 15.65 9.08
CA ASN A 263 -12.70 15.97 8.75
C ASN A 263 -13.44 16.57 9.95
N GLN A 264 -13.28 16.02 11.16
CA GLN A 264 -13.88 16.57 12.37
C GLN A 264 -13.38 17.98 12.67
N GLN A 265 -12.09 18.25 12.50
CA GLN A 265 -11.52 19.59 12.70
C GLN A 265 -12.03 20.59 11.64
N LEU A 266 -12.17 20.15 10.39
CA LEU A 266 -12.70 20.99 9.31
C LEU A 266 -14.16 21.36 9.53
N VAL A 267 -14.98 20.42 10.03
CA VAL A 267 -16.36 20.75 10.45
C VAL A 267 -16.39 21.71 11.63
N ARG A 268 -15.50 21.53 12.61
CA ARG A 268 -15.47 22.35 13.84
C ARG A 268 -15.02 23.79 13.61
N TYR A 269 -14.00 24.02 12.78
CA TYR A 269 -13.36 25.33 12.58
C TYR A 269 -13.68 25.98 11.23
N GLY A 270 -14.26 25.24 10.30
CA GLY A 270 -14.59 25.66 8.95
C GLY A 270 -16.06 25.39 8.61
N SER A 271 -16.26 24.78 7.44
CA SER A 271 -17.57 24.48 6.89
C SER A 271 -17.55 23.14 6.13
N ASP A 272 -18.75 22.66 5.73
CA ASP A 272 -18.87 21.49 4.87
C ASP A 272 -18.14 21.65 3.52
N TYR A 273 -18.04 22.89 3.04
CA TYR A 273 -17.25 23.23 1.86
C TYR A 273 -15.75 22.97 2.06
N ASP A 274 -15.23 23.20 3.28
CA ASP A 274 -13.82 22.92 3.60
C ASP A 274 -13.55 21.41 3.63
N VAL A 275 -14.49 20.61 4.11
CA VAL A 275 -14.42 19.14 4.03
C VAL A 275 -14.42 18.68 2.57
N GLY A 276 -15.29 19.26 1.73
CA GLY A 276 -15.29 19.00 0.30
C GLY A 276 -13.97 19.39 -0.40
N ALA A 277 -13.41 20.54 -0.03
CA ALA A 277 -12.12 21.02 -0.53
C ALA A 277 -10.97 20.09 -0.13
N TYR A 278 -10.97 19.57 1.11
CA TYR A 278 -10.02 18.55 1.57
C TYR A 278 -10.17 17.26 0.77
N GLY A 279 -11.41 16.82 0.52
CA GLY A 279 -11.68 15.63 -0.30
C GLY A 279 -11.08 15.74 -1.70
N ILE A 280 -11.19 16.92 -2.35
CA ILE A 280 -10.59 17.20 -3.66
C ILE A 280 -9.06 17.16 -3.56
N ALA A 281 -8.47 17.89 -2.60
CA ALA A 281 -7.02 17.94 -2.42
C ALA A 281 -6.42 16.56 -2.13
N ASN A 282 -7.11 15.74 -1.31
CA ASN A 282 -6.68 14.39 -0.99
C ASN A 282 -6.71 13.46 -2.21
N LYS A 283 -7.74 13.55 -3.07
CA LYS A 283 -7.83 12.76 -4.31
C LYS A 283 -6.72 13.14 -5.29
N VAL A 284 -6.42 14.43 -5.47
CA VAL A 284 -5.31 14.89 -6.31
C VAL A 284 -3.98 14.37 -5.77
N SER A 285 -3.76 14.50 -4.48
CA SER A 285 -2.56 14.01 -3.79
C SER A 285 -2.38 12.49 -3.93
N PHE A 286 -3.47 11.74 -3.81
CA PHE A 286 -3.48 10.28 -3.84
C PHE A 286 -2.95 9.71 -5.16
N VAL A 287 -3.22 10.37 -6.29
CA VAL A 287 -2.69 9.95 -7.60
C VAL A 287 -1.15 9.88 -7.57
N PHE A 288 -0.49 10.92 -7.09
CA PHE A 288 0.99 10.96 -7.04
C PHE A 288 1.54 9.98 -6.00
N ILE A 289 0.86 9.83 -4.86
CA ILE A 289 1.23 8.84 -3.84
C ILE A 289 1.17 7.41 -4.39
N MET A 290 0.20 7.08 -5.25
CA MET A 290 0.12 5.77 -5.90
C MET A 290 1.35 5.45 -6.77
N PHE A 291 1.87 6.43 -7.50
CA PHE A 291 3.13 6.26 -8.23
C PHE A 291 4.31 6.00 -7.29
N VAL A 292 4.41 6.75 -6.19
CA VAL A 292 5.46 6.55 -5.18
C VAL A 292 5.33 5.16 -4.54
N MET A 293 4.12 4.70 -4.24
CA MET A 293 3.88 3.36 -3.72
C MET A 293 4.29 2.27 -4.71
N GLY A 294 4.04 2.46 -6.01
CA GLY A 294 4.51 1.55 -7.06
C GLY A 294 6.05 1.48 -7.11
N ILE A 295 6.74 2.62 -7.03
CA ILE A 295 8.20 2.67 -6.94
C ILE A 295 8.70 1.88 -5.72
N ASN A 296 8.08 2.08 -4.55
CA ASN A 296 8.45 1.39 -3.32
C ASN A 296 8.23 -0.13 -3.41
N GLN A 297 7.10 -0.56 -3.97
CA GLN A 297 6.84 -1.99 -4.21
C GLN A 297 7.85 -2.63 -5.15
N GLY A 298 8.34 -1.86 -6.14
CA GLY A 298 9.43 -2.31 -7.03
C GLY A 298 10.79 -2.31 -6.34
N MET A 299 11.09 -1.33 -5.51
CA MET A 299 12.34 -1.19 -4.75
C MET A 299 12.51 -2.32 -3.72
N GLN A 300 11.44 -2.71 -3.04
CA GLN A 300 11.45 -3.60 -1.88
C GLN A 300 12.17 -4.93 -2.14
N PRO A 301 11.86 -5.73 -3.18
CA PRO A 301 12.54 -6.99 -3.43
C PRO A 301 14.02 -6.80 -3.81
N ILE A 302 14.34 -5.71 -4.51
CA ILE A 302 15.73 -5.43 -4.92
C ILE A 302 16.59 -5.07 -3.70
N VAL A 303 16.09 -4.22 -2.83
CA VAL A 303 16.76 -3.83 -1.57
C VAL A 303 16.93 -5.04 -0.66
N GLY A 304 15.86 -5.81 -0.43
CA GLY A 304 15.88 -7.00 0.42
C GLY A 304 16.91 -8.04 -0.05
N TYR A 305 16.92 -8.34 -1.35
CA TYR A 305 17.89 -9.26 -1.95
C TYR A 305 19.34 -8.77 -1.77
N ASN A 306 19.64 -7.52 -2.16
CA ASN A 306 21.00 -6.98 -2.08
C ASN A 306 21.48 -6.84 -0.61
N TYR A 307 20.57 -6.56 0.32
CA TYR A 307 20.87 -6.58 1.75
C TYR A 307 21.22 -8.01 2.21
N GLY A 308 20.42 -9.00 1.84
CA GLY A 308 20.68 -10.40 2.15
C GLY A 308 22.00 -10.91 1.54
N ALA A 309 22.32 -10.49 0.32
CA ALA A 309 23.54 -10.83 -0.39
C ALA A 309 24.79 -10.02 0.05
N GLN A 310 24.67 -9.15 1.07
CA GLN A 310 25.74 -8.24 1.55
C GLN A 310 26.28 -7.29 0.47
N GLN A 311 25.50 -7.03 -0.58
CA GLN A 311 25.84 -6.08 -1.65
C GLN A 311 25.43 -4.64 -1.25
N LEU A 312 26.00 -4.12 -0.15
CA LEU A 312 25.56 -2.90 0.52
C LEU A 312 25.63 -1.67 -0.39
N MET A 313 26.68 -1.52 -1.19
CA MET A 313 26.82 -0.38 -2.10
C MET A 313 25.76 -0.39 -3.22
N ARG A 314 25.39 -1.58 -3.68
CA ARG A 314 24.34 -1.76 -4.66
C ARG A 314 22.96 -1.43 -4.06
N MET A 315 22.69 -1.90 -2.86
CA MET A 315 21.51 -1.55 -2.07
C MET A 315 21.38 -0.02 -1.91
N ILE A 316 22.44 0.68 -1.49
CA ILE A 316 22.47 2.14 -1.34
C ILE A 316 22.13 2.83 -2.67
N ARG A 317 22.65 2.33 -3.80
CA ARG A 317 22.37 2.90 -5.13
C ARG A 317 20.88 2.74 -5.50
N VAL A 318 20.27 1.58 -5.21
CA VAL A 318 18.83 1.35 -5.43
C VAL A 318 18.00 2.38 -4.65
N VAL A 319 18.30 2.56 -3.36
CA VAL A 319 17.56 3.51 -2.50
C VAL A 319 17.70 4.95 -3.02
N LYS A 320 18.91 5.37 -3.38
CA LYS A 320 19.13 6.71 -3.95
C LYS A 320 18.33 6.95 -5.23
N LEU A 321 18.35 5.99 -6.17
CA LEU A 321 17.56 6.09 -7.40
C LEU A 321 16.06 6.09 -7.12
N SER A 322 15.57 5.30 -6.16
CA SER A 322 14.18 5.30 -5.75
C SER A 322 13.75 6.63 -5.14
N ILE A 323 14.61 7.26 -4.32
CA ILE A 323 14.39 8.60 -3.78
C ILE A 323 14.29 9.63 -4.91
N VAL A 324 15.23 9.60 -5.85
CA VAL A 324 15.21 10.55 -7.01
C VAL A 324 13.93 10.35 -7.82
N ALA A 325 13.57 9.11 -8.15
CA ALA A 325 12.37 8.81 -8.93
C ALA A 325 11.09 9.25 -8.18
N ALA A 326 10.97 8.91 -6.89
CA ALA A 326 9.83 9.29 -6.08
C ALA A 326 9.73 10.82 -5.93
N THR A 327 10.87 11.50 -5.68
CA THR A 327 10.91 12.97 -5.59
C THR A 327 10.53 13.62 -6.91
N ALA A 328 10.97 13.09 -8.05
CA ALA A 328 10.56 13.60 -9.37
C ALA A 328 9.05 13.50 -9.58
N VAL A 329 8.43 12.39 -9.18
CA VAL A 329 6.96 12.20 -9.26
C VAL A 329 6.22 13.20 -8.37
N VAL A 330 6.59 13.31 -7.09
CA VAL A 330 5.90 14.25 -6.19
C VAL A 330 6.21 15.71 -6.51
N PHE A 331 7.38 16.01 -7.09
CA PHE A 331 7.73 17.33 -7.60
C PHE A 331 6.84 17.71 -8.79
N THR A 332 6.57 16.77 -9.71
CA THR A 332 5.59 16.98 -10.78
C THR A 332 4.20 17.26 -10.20
N GLY A 333 3.79 16.51 -9.18
CA GLY A 333 2.55 16.77 -8.45
C GLY A 333 2.53 18.15 -7.80
N TRP A 334 3.63 18.57 -7.23
CA TRP A 334 3.81 19.91 -6.66
C TRP A 334 3.65 20.99 -7.72
N LEU A 335 4.30 20.86 -8.88
CA LEU A 335 4.14 21.80 -9.99
C LEU A 335 2.67 21.92 -10.41
N ILE A 336 1.98 20.82 -10.61
CA ILE A 336 0.56 20.82 -10.97
C ILE A 336 -0.29 21.46 -9.87
N GLY A 337 -0.06 21.10 -8.60
CA GLY A 337 -0.79 21.65 -7.46
C GLY A 337 -0.56 23.15 -7.24
N MET A 338 0.64 23.65 -7.52
CA MET A 338 0.96 25.08 -7.36
C MET A 338 0.48 25.93 -8.53
N PHE A 339 0.70 25.47 -9.77
CA PHE A 339 0.47 26.29 -10.96
C PHE A 339 -0.87 26.00 -11.66
N ALA A 340 -1.43 24.81 -11.50
CA ALA A 340 -2.67 24.42 -12.16
C ALA A 340 -3.79 23.92 -11.19
N PRO A 341 -3.94 24.43 -9.94
CA PRO A 341 -4.91 23.93 -8.99
C PRO A 341 -6.35 24.16 -9.43
N TYR A 342 -6.61 25.18 -10.26
CA TYR A 342 -7.91 25.44 -10.83
C TYR A 342 -8.43 24.26 -11.68
N TYR A 343 -7.61 23.76 -12.58
CA TYR A 343 -7.99 22.63 -13.43
C TYR A 343 -8.18 21.34 -12.61
N CYS A 344 -7.33 21.14 -11.60
CA CYS A 344 -7.49 20.03 -10.67
C CYS A 344 -8.82 20.09 -9.90
N ALA A 345 -9.17 21.24 -9.34
CA ALA A 345 -10.43 21.42 -8.59
C ALA A 345 -11.65 21.33 -9.52
N ARG A 346 -11.58 21.97 -10.70
CA ARG A 346 -12.67 21.96 -11.69
C ARG A 346 -12.99 20.58 -12.24
N ALA A 347 -12.02 19.67 -12.26
CA ALA A 347 -12.27 18.28 -12.66
C ALA A 347 -13.26 17.55 -11.74
N PHE A 348 -13.40 17.98 -10.48
CA PHE A 348 -14.27 17.34 -9.49
C PHE A 348 -15.59 18.10 -9.24
N THR A 349 -15.65 19.41 -9.53
CA THR A 349 -16.83 20.23 -9.24
C THR A 349 -16.98 21.40 -10.20
N LYS A 350 -18.22 21.87 -10.38
CA LYS A 350 -18.56 23.10 -11.11
C LYS A 350 -18.88 24.28 -10.16
N ASP A 351 -19.00 24.03 -8.87
CA ASP A 351 -19.31 25.07 -7.88
C ASP A 351 -18.14 26.03 -7.71
N PRO A 352 -18.32 27.33 -7.96
CA PRO A 352 -17.23 28.32 -7.89
C PRO A 352 -16.63 28.44 -6.48
N THR A 353 -17.44 28.31 -5.43
CA THR A 353 -16.99 28.40 -4.03
C THR A 353 -16.10 27.21 -3.68
N LEU A 354 -16.55 26.00 -4.05
CA LEU A 354 -15.79 24.78 -3.79
C LEU A 354 -14.51 24.72 -4.64
N ILE A 355 -14.51 25.26 -5.88
CA ILE A 355 -13.31 25.38 -6.71
C ILE A 355 -12.29 26.28 -6.00
N ARG A 356 -12.71 27.47 -5.52
CA ARG A 356 -11.82 28.44 -4.84
C ARG A 356 -11.21 27.83 -3.57
N LEU A 357 -12.00 27.18 -2.73
CA LEU A 357 -11.53 26.50 -1.52
C LEU A 357 -10.65 25.30 -1.85
N GLY A 358 -11.02 24.52 -2.88
CA GLY A 358 -10.23 23.39 -3.38
C GLY A 358 -8.86 23.82 -3.91
N MET A 359 -8.76 24.94 -4.64
CA MET A 359 -7.48 25.51 -5.07
C MET A 359 -6.58 25.86 -3.88
N LYS A 360 -7.15 26.47 -2.83
CA LYS A 360 -6.42 26.79 -1.60
C LYS A 360 -5.97 25.53 -0.88
N ALA A 361 -6.87 24.55 -0.74
CA ALA A 361 -6.59 23.27 -0.10
C ALA A 361 -5.47 22.52 -0.83
N ILE A 362 -5.52 22.42 -2.17
CA ILE A 362 -4.49 21.78 -2.99
C ILE A 362 -3.13 22.47 -2.77
N ARG A 363 -3.07 23.81 -2.89
CA ARG A 363 -1.81 24.55 -2.71
C ARG A 363 -1.20 24.31 -1.33
N LEU A 364 -2.00 24.47 -0.27
CA LEU A 364 -1.50 24.35 1.11
C LEU A 364 -1.12 22.93 1.48
N SER A 365 -1.89 21.93 1.06
CA SER A 365 -1.57 20.53 1.35
C SER A 365 -0.38 20.01 0.53
N MET A 366 -0.12 20.57 -0.66
CA MET A 366 0.95 20.09 -1.53
C MET A 366 2.22 20.95 -1.49
N ILE A 367 2.29 22.01 -0.67
CA ILE A 367 3.44 22.93 -0.64
C ILE A 367 4.76 22.21 -0.31
N MET A 368 4.73 21.21 0.60
CA MET A 368 5.90 20.43 1.00
C MET A 368 6.00 19.06 0.30
N TYR A 369 5.24 18.85 -0.77
CA TYR A 369 5.24 17.59 -1.52
C TYR A 369 6.63 17.13 -1.98
N PRO A 370 7.55 18.01 -2.44
CA PRO A 370 8.88 17.59 -2.87
C PRO A 370 9.65 16.78 -1.83
N VAL A 371 9.41 16.98 -0.53
CA VAL A 371 10.12 16.26 0.53
C VAL A 371 9.47 14.93 0.91
N ILE A 372 8.16 14.75 0.63
CA ILE A 372 7.40 13.56 1.00
C ILE A 372 7.94 12.31 0.30
N GLY A 373 8.36 12.41 -0.96
CA GLY A 373 8.89 11.29 -1.73
C GLY A 373 10.06 10.61 -1.03
N SER A 374 11.03 11.38 -0.56
CA SER A 374 12.20 10.88 0.17
C SER A 374 11.83 10.24 1.50
N GLN A 375 10.88 10.83 2.24
CA GLN A 375 10.41 10.32 3.53
C GLN A 375 9.73 8.95 3.38
N ILE A 376 8.83 8.81 2.41
CA ILE A 376 8.12 7.54 2.15
C ILE A 376 9.12 6.45 1.74
N VAL A 377 10.00 6.72 0.77
CA VAL A 377 11.03 5.77 0.33
C VAL A 377 11.90 5.33 1.49
N THR A 378 12.29 6.23 2.38
CA THR A 378 13.11 5.94 3.56
C THR A 378 12.41 4.98 4.52
N ALA A 379 11.13 5.19 4.80
CA ALA A 379 10.35 4.30 5.65
C ALA A 379 10.23 2.88 5.04
N PHE A 380 9.96 2.79 3.74
CA PHE A 380 9.90 1.51 3.02
C PHE A 380 11.26 0.83 2.89
N PHE A 381 12.35 1.60 2.78
CA PHE A 381 13.71 1.07 2.83
C PHE A 381 13.98 0.30 4.13
N PHE A 382 13.70 0.93 5.28
CA PHE A 382 13.88 0.26 6.56
C PHE A 382 12.99 -0.97 6.73
N GLN A 383 11.77 -0.94 6.19
CA GLN A 383 10.89 -2.11 6.11
C GLN A 383 11.53 -3.23 5.29
N SER A 384 12.11 -2.90 4.12
CA SER A 384 12.69 -3.87 3.18
C SER A 384 13.90 -4.61 3.72
N ILE A 385 14.60 -4.03 4.69
CA ILE A 385 15.75 -4.67 5.40
C ILE A 385 15.37 -5.23 6.77
N GLY A 386 14.07 -5.30 7.08
CA GLY A 386 13.56 -5.85 8.34
C GLY A 386 13.77 -4.97 9.58
N LYS A 387 14.14 -3.69 9.43
CA LYS A 387 14.28 -2.72 10.53
C LYS A 387 12.91 -2.12 10.89
N VAL A 388 11.99 -2.99 11.31
CA VAL A 388 10.56 -2.69 11.51
C VAL A 388 10.31 -1.53 12.45
N LYS A 389 10.99 -1.49 13.61
CA LYS A 389 10.81 -0.43 14.61
C LYS A 389 11.09 0.96 14.01
N ILE A 390 12.11 1.06 13.17
CA ILE A 390 12.49 2.31 12.50
C ILE A 390 11.46 2.67 11.43
N SER A 391 11.02 1.71 10.63
CA SER A 391 9.99 1.92 9.62
C SER A 391 8.68 2.41 10.25
N ILE A 392 8.21 1.77 11.31
CA ILE A 392 7.02 2.19 12.07
C ILE A 392 7.21 3.60 12.63
N PHE A 393 8.33 3.86 13.30
CA PHE A 393 8.63 5.16 13.87
C PHE A 393 8.57 6.27 12.81
N LEU A 394 9.25 6.10 11.67
CA LEU A 394 9.26 7.09 10.59
C LEU A 394 7.88 7.32 9.98
N SER A 395 7.09 6.27 9.82
CA SER A 395 5.76 6.38 9.24
C SER A 395 4.74 6.98 10.20
N LEU A 396 4.76 6.56 11.46
CA LEU A 396 3.81 7.04 12.47
C LEU A 396 4.21 8.39 13.05
N SER A 397 5.50 8.74 13.09
CA SER A 397 5.93 10.06 13.58
C SER A 397 5.30 11.19 12.79
N ARG A 398 5.22 11.07 11.46
CA ARG A 398 4.55 12.06 10.62
C ARG A 398 3.09 12.28 11.03
N GLN A 399 2.37 11.19 11.27
CA GLN A 399 0.91 11.24 11.50
C GLN A 399 0.56 11.49 12.98
N LEU A 400 1.20 10.77 13.91
CA LEU A 400 0.84 10.82 15.33
C LEU A 400 1.65 11.85 16.13
N ILE A 401 2.94 12.01 15.81
CA ILE A 401 3.82 12.89 16.59
C ILE A 401 3.74 14.33 16.09
N PHE A 402 3.67 14.53 14.77
CA PHE A 402 3.69 15.88 14.22
C PHE A 402 2.30 16.35 13.76
N LEU A 403 1.61 15.56 12.91
CA LEU A 403 0.35 16.02 12.32
C LEU A 403 -0.78 16.12 13.35
N LEU A 404 -1.00 15.10 14.16
CA LEU A 404 -2.13 15.05 15.08
C LEU A 404 -2.06 16.15 16.15
N PRO A 405 -0.92 16.42 16.83
CA PRO A 405 -0.79 17.56 17.73
C PRO A 405 -0.93 18.91 17.01
N ALA A 406 -0.37 19.06 15.81
CA ALA A 406 -0.50 20.27 15.01
C ALA A 406 -1.97 20.55 14.63
N LEU A 407 -2.75 19.51 14.29
CA LEU A 407 -4.18 19.60 14.01
C LEU A 407 -5.02 19.99 15.24
N ILE A 408 -4.50 19.81 16.44
CA ILE A 408 -5.16 20.28 17.68
C ILE A 408 -4.78 21.72 17.97
N VAL A 409 -3.49 22.05 17.94
CA VAL A 409 -2.95 23.32 18.41
C VAL A 409 -3.11 24.44 17.37
N MET A 410 -2.74 24.20 16.11
CA MET A 410 -2.73 25.26 15.09
C MET A 410 -4.13 25.84 14.78
N PRO A 411 -5.22 25.05 14.75
CA PRO A 411 -6.56 25.62 14.56
C PRO A 411 -7.00 26.56 15.67
N MET A 412 -6.48 26.40 16.90
CA MET A 412 -6.80 27.31 18.01
C MET A 412 -6.27 28.74 17.76
N TRP A 413 -5.17 28.86 16.98
CA TRP A 413 -4.55 30.16 16.68
C TRP A 413 -4.94 30.71 15.30
N PHE A 414 -5.10 29.82 14.31
CA PHE A 414 -5.27 30.18 12.91
C PHE A 414 -6.63 29.78 12.32
N GLY A 415 -7.57 29.27 13.15
CA GLY A 415 -8.85 28.76 12.68
C GLY A 415 -8.68 27.64 11.64
N VAL A 416 -9.53 27.62 10.61
CA VAL A 416 -9.49 26.62 9.55
C VAL A 416 -8.14 26.59 8.82
N ASN A 417 -7.44 27.74 8.71
CA ASN A 417 -6.12 27.77 8.09
C ASN A 417 -5.07 26.96 8.86
N GLY A 418 -5.22 26.85 10.19
CA GLY A 418 -4.35 26.05 11.03
C GLY A 418 -4.37 24.56 10.65
N ILE A 419 -5.50 24.04 10.16
CA ILE A 419 -5.63 22.67 9.68
C ILE A 419 -4.77 22.48 8.42
N TRP A 420 -4.82 23.44 7.51
CA TRP A 420 -4.01 23.42 6.28
C TRP A 420 -2.52 23.57 6.55
N TYR A 421 -2.12 24.37 7.52
CA TYR A 421 -0.71 24.57 7.90
C TYR A 421 -0.13 23.36 8.67
N ALA A 422 -0.96 22.59 9.36
CA ALA A 422 -0.53 21.40 10.09
C ALA A 422 0.06 20.32 9.16
N MET A 423 -0.45 20.21 7.93
CA MET A 423 0.03 19.22 6.95
C MET A 423 1.49 19.49 6.53
N PRO A 424 1.84 20.65 5.94
CA PRO A 424 3.22 20.92 5.55
C PRO A 424 4.18 20.98 6.75
N PHE A 425 3.71 21.42 7.92
CA PHE A 425 4.50 21.38 9.15
C PHE A 425 4.94 19.94 9.46
N SER A 426 3.99 19.01 9.50
CA SER A 426 4.29 17.60 9.79
C SER A 426 5.20 16.96 8.73
N ASP A 427 5.02 17.32 7.48
CA ASP A 427 5.81 16.78 6.35
C ASP A 427 7.29 17.20 6.45
N VAL A 428 7.57 18.46 6.80
CA VAL A 428 8.95 18.96 6.98
C VAL A 428 9.65 18.22 8.12
N PHE A 429 9.05 18.17 9.30
CA PHE A 429 9.68 17.53 10.45
C PHE A 429 9.89 16.03 10.24
N ALA A 430 8.91 15.35 9.66
CA ALA A 430 9.04 13.93 9.33
C ALA A 430 10.14 13.68 8.28
N ALA A 431 10.25 14.54 7.27
CA ALA A 431 11.28 14.43 6.24
C ALA A 431 12.69 14.68 6.80
N VAL A 432 12.85 15.67 7.69
CA VAL A 432 14.13 15.94 8.36
C VAL A 432 14.58 14.74 9.19
N ILE A 433 13.69 14.16 10.01
CA ILE A 433 14.01 12.97 10.81
C ILE A 433 14.36 11.78 9.90
N ALA A 434 13.58 11.55 8.84
CA ALA A 434 13.85 10.49 7.90
C ALA A 434 15.21 10.66 7.22
N ALA A 435 15.56 11.88 6.80
CA ALA A 435 16.85 12.18 6.18
C ALA A 435 18.01 11.95 7.14
N LEU A 436 17.91 12.41 8.40
CA LEU A 436 18.95 12.22 9.42
C LEU A 436 19.18 10.73 9.70
N MET A 437 18.10 9.97 9.90
CA MET A 437 18.19 8.53 10.13
C MET A 437 18.76 7.78 8.92
N LEU A 438 18.35 8.17 7.71
CA LEU A 438 18.88 7.57 6.49
C LEU A 438 20.38 7.83 6.35
N MET A 439 20.82 9.07 6.57
CA MET A 439 22.24 9.45 6.49
C MET A 439 23.08 8.67 7.49
N ASP A 440 22.65 8.53 8.75
CA ASP A 440 23.34 7.74 9.77
C ASP A 440 23.50 6.27 9.34
N TYR A 441 22.40 5.64 8.90
CA TYR A 441 22.45 4.26 8.43
C TYR A 441 23.26 4.06 7.15
N MET A 442 23.22 5.02 6.22
CA MET A 442 24.05 4.96 5.01
C MET A 442 25.55 5.06 5.35
N ARG A 443 25.93 5.87 6.35
CA ARG A 443 27.31 5.92 6.87
C ARG A 443 27.72 4.58 7.50
N LYS A 444 26.86 3.98 8.32
CA LYS A 444 27.10 2.67 8.94
C LYS A 444 27.28 1.56 7.89
N PHE A 445 26.44 1.51 6.88
CA PHE A 445 26.57 0.54 5.79
C PHE A 445 27.83 0.74 4.94
N LYS A 446 28.24 1.99 4.69
CA LYS A 446 29.50 2.25 4.01
C LYS A 446 30.70 1.81 4.86
N LYS A 447 30.67 2.05 6.17
CA LYS A 447 31.72 1.60 7.08
C LYS A 447 31.81 0.07 7.09
N GLN A 448 30.70 -0.62 7.26
CA GLN A 448 30.61 -2.08 7.19
C GLN A 448 31.13 -2.63 5.85
N TYR A 449 30.81 -1.98 4.74
CA TYR A 449 31.32 -2.39 3.43
C TYR A 449 32.84 -2.28 3.37
N ASN A 450 33.44 -1.20 3.87
CA ASN A 450 34.88 -1.01 3.88
C ASN A 450 35.58 -2.06 4.77
N GLU A 451 35.02 -2.36 5.95
CA GLU A 451 35.52 -3.40 6.85
C GLU A 451 35.54 -4.78 6.14
N ILE A 452 34.44 -5.16 5.47
CA ILE A 452 34.37 -6.42 4.70
C ILE A 452 35.41 -6.46 3.55
N GLN A 453 35.73 -5.32 2.93
CA GLN A 453 36.73 -5.27 1.86
C GLN A 453 38.18 -5.39 2.44
N HIS A 454 38.43 -4.84 3.62
CA HIS A 454 39.74 -4.95 4.29
C HIS A 454 40.00 -6.36 4.86
N GLU A 455 38.95 -7.09 5.24
CA GLU A 455 39.06 -8.47 5.74
C GLU A 455 39.21 -9.52 4.63
N ARG A 456 38.97 -9.17 3.36
CA ARG A 456 39.26 -10.08 2.25
C ARG A 456 40.77 -10.10 2.03
N PRO A 457 41.41 -11.27 2.13
CA PRO A 457 42.81 -11.38 1.78
C PRO A 457 43.02 -10.83 0.36
N THR A 458 44.01 -9.99 0.17
CA THR A 458 44.53 -9.65 -1.14
C THR A 458 45.09 -10.92 -1.71
N ASP A 459 44.27 -11.72 -2.40
CA ASP A 459 44.81 -12.77 -3.28
C ASP A 459 45.55 -12.04 -4.40
N ASN A 460 46.84 -11.82 -4.12
CA ASN A 460 47.85 -11.50 -5.13
C ASN A 460 48.02 -12.76 -6.00
N TYR A 461 47.42 -12.73 -7.17
CA TYR A 461 47.91 -13.43 -8.35
C TYR A 461 47.71 -12.57 -9.59
#